data_554f413133f744e74c059608d9156440
#
_entry.id   554f413133f744e74c059608d9156440
#
_cell.length_a   1.000
_cell.length_b   1.000
_cell.length_c   1.000
_cell.angle_alpha   90.00
_cell.angle_beta   90.00
_cell.angle_gamma   90.00
#
_symmetry.space_group_name_H-M   'P 1'
#
loop_
_entity.id
_entity.type
_entity.pdbx_description
1 polymer ?
#
loop_
_entity_poly.entity_id
_entity_poly.type
_entity_poly.pdbx_seq_one_letter_code
_entity_poly.pdbx_strand_id
1 'polypeptide(L)'
;MSGNQVLSDLDLAALLCSRVCHDVISPVGAIANGLEVLEDEDDEEMQKVAMDLVRRSAKQAAAKLQFCRIAFGAAGSAGASLDLGEAGDMAKAFVGDEKVKLDWQAPRETRPKGEVKLLLNMMLLGMAAVPRGGMVTVGIEDRFPVVRAVGDAARIPEKVSQLLRGDFDAGELDARLVQPYYTRRLAQQLGYALRFAAN
;
A
#
# COMPACT_ATOMS: atom_id res chain seq x y z
N MET A 1 3.86 33.14 4.74
CA MET A 1 2.48 32.61 5.03
C MET A 1 2.26 31.45 4.11
N SER A 2 2.72 30.25 4.50
CA SER A 2 2.52 29.02 3.70
C SER A 2 1.06 28.60 3.86
N GLY A 3 0.22 28.91 2.88
CA GLY A 3 -1.12 28.41 2.81
C GLY A 3 -1.03 26.88 2.71
N ASN A 4 -1.58 26.19 3.69
CA ASN A 4 -1.77 24.75 3.68
C ASN A 4 -2.76 24.44 2.55
N GLN A 5 -2.28 24.38 1.31
CA GLN A 5 -3.12 24.08 0.15
C GLN A 5 -3.51 22.60 0.22
N VAL A 6 -4.74 22.38 0.63
CA VAL A 6 -5.34 21.04 0.61
C VAL A 6 -5.67 20.71 -0.84
N LEU A 7 -5.29 19.52 -1.31
CA LEU A 7 -5.75 19.01 -2.60
C LEU A 7 -7.28 19.06 -2.68
N SER A 8 -7.82 19.42 -3.84
CA SER A 8 -9.24 19.24 -4.07
C SER A 8 -9.60 17.75 -4.02
N ASP A 9 -10.84 17.43 -3.70
CA ASP A 9 -11.28 16.02 -3.64
C ASP A 9 -11.14 15.34 -5.01
N LEU A 10 -11.31 16.10 -6.11
CA LEU A 10 -11.12 15.59 -7.49
C LEU A 10 -9.64 15.28 -7.78
N ASP A 11 -8.72 16.17 -7.40
CA ASP A 11 -7.28 15.94 -7.58
C ASP A 11 -6.80 14.76 -6.73
N LEU A 12 -7.27 14.66 -5.49
CA LEU A 12 -6.98 13.51 -4.63
C LEU A 12 -7.47 12.21 -5.24
N ALA A 13 -8.68 12.18 -5.75
CA ALA A 13 -9.25 11.00 -6.41
C ALA A 13 -8.45 10.62 -7.66
N ALA A 14 -8.09 11.60 -8.50
CA ALA A 14 -7.29 11.38 -9.71
C ALA A 14 -5.89 10.81 -9.38
N LEU A 15 -5.20 11.37 -8.37
CA LEU A 15 -3.88 10.89 -7.94
C LEU A 15 -3.95 9.49 -7.32
N LEU A 16 -4.98 9.17 -6.52
CA LEU A 16 -5.18 7.83 -5.98
C LEU A 16 -5.49 6.80 -7.08
N CYS A 17 -6.29 7.17 -8.08
CA CYS A 17 -6.55 6.34 -9.26
C CYS A 17 -5.24 6.06 -10.01
N SER A 18 -4.45 7.10 -10.27
CA SER A 18 -3.13 7.01 -10.91
C SER A 18 -2.18 6.08 -10.14
N ARG A 19 -2.18 6.17 -8.81
CA ARG A 19 -1.40 5.28 -7.94
C ARG A 19 -1.83 3.82 -8.07
N VAL A 20 -3.14 3.54 -8.02
CA VAL A 20 -3.69 2.18 -8.17
C VAL A 20 -3.33 1.60 -9.54
N CYS A 21 -3.50 2.39 -10.61
CA CYS A 21 -3.12 1.98 -11.95
C CYS A 21 -1.62 1.64 -12.03
N HIS A 22 -0.76 2.49 -11.47
CA HIS A 22 0.69 2.26 -11.44
C HIS A 22 1.05 0.94 -10.73
N ASP A 23 0.39 0.63 -9.63
CA ASP A 23 0.69 -0.58 -8.85
C ASP A 23 0.23 -1.88 -9.56
N VAL A 24 -0.77 -1.79 -10.46
CA VAL A 24 -1.37 -2.94 -11.15
C VAL A 24 -0.83 -3.14 -12.57
N ILE A 25 -0.34 -2.08 -13.24
CA ILE A 25 0.07 -2.15 -14.63
C ILE A 25 1.21 -3.16 -14.88
N SER A 26 2.15 -3.27 -13.93
CA SER A 26 3.28 -4.20 -14.06
C SER A 26 2.84 -5.68 -14.08
N PRO A 27 2.07 -6.21 -13.12
CA PRO A 27 1.62 -7.60 -13.21
C PRO A 27 0.66 -7.84 -14.37
N VAL A 28 -0.16 -6.86 -14.79
CA VAL A 28 -1.03 -6.99 -15.97
C VAL A 28 -0.19 -7.06 -17.25
N GLY A 29 0.85 -6.22 -17.39
CA GLY A 29 1.79 -6.29 -18.50
C GLY A 29 2.52 -7.63 -18.58
N ALA A 30 2.93 -8.19 -17.42
CA ALA A 30 3.56 -9.51 -17.39
C ALA A 30 2.60 -10.64 -17.81
N ILE A 31 1.28 -10.50 -17.57
CA ILE A 31 0.28 -11.45 -18.11
C ILE A 31 0.24 -11.35 -19.63
N ALA A 32 0.16 -10.13 -20.19
CA ALA A 32 0.12 -9.93 -21.64
C ALA A 32 1.36 -10.52 -22.32
N ASN A 33 2.55 -10.19 -21.82
CA ASN A 33 3.81 -10.73 -22.36
C ASN A 33 3.86 -12.28 -22.26
N GLY A 34 3.38 -12.86 -21.16
CA GLY A 34 3.35 -14.32 -21.01
C GLY A 34 2.39 -14.99 -21.99
N LEU A 35 1.27 -14.33 -22.32
CA LEU A 35 0.31 -14.83 -23.33
C LEU A 35 0.89 -14.73 -24.73
N GLU A 36 1.60 -13.65 -25.09
CA GLU A 36 2.33 -13.52 -26.38
C GLU A 36 3.34 -14.66 -26.55
N VAL A 37 4.12 -14.97 -25.51
CA VAL A 37 5.06 -16.11 -25.56
C VAL A 37 4.34 -17.44 -25.78
N LEU A 38 3.15 -17.63 -25.17
CA LEU A 38 2.37 -18.87 -25.35
C LEU A 38 1.80 -19.02 -26.77
N GLU A 39 1.58 -17.91 -27.49
CA GLU A 39 1.09 -17.91 -28.86
C GLU A 39 2.20 -18.14 -29.88
N ASP A 40 3.41 -17.65 -29.61
CA ASP A 40 4.52 -17.64 -30.57
C ASP A 40 5.53 -18.78 -30.36
N GLU A 41 5.50 -19.47 -29.24
CA GLU A 41 6.53 -20.45 -28.85
C GLU A 41 6.00 -21.90 -28.96
N ASP A 42 6.73 -22.74 -29.68
CA ASP A 42 6.42 -24.17 -29.85
C ASP A 42 7.12 -25.09 -28.80
N ASP A 43 8.10 -24.56 -28.06
CA ASP A 43 8.82 -25.30 -27.02
C ASP A 43 7.94 -25.48 -25.77
N GLU A 44 7.62 -26.72 -25.44
CA GLU A 44 6.78 -27.07 -24.28
C GLU A 44 7.35 -26.57 -22.93
N GLU A 45 8.67 -26.48 -22.79
CA GLU A 45 9.30 -26.02 -21.56
C GLU A 45 9.14 -24.50 -21.40
N MET A 46 9.32 -23.77 -22.48
CA MET A 46 9.07 -22.31 -22.52
C MET A 46 7.59 -21.99 -22.30
N GLN A 47 6.68 -22.77 -22.87
CA GLN A 47 5.24 -22.60 -22.62
C GLN A 47 4.88 -22.83 -21.15
N LYS A 48 5.49 -23.79 -20.46
CA LYS A 48 5.31 -23.98 -19.01
C LYS A 48 5.77 -22.78 -18.21
N VAL A 49 6.96 -22.24 -18.52
CA VAL A 49 7.50 -21.03 -17.86
C VAL A 49 6.60 -19.83 -18.08
N ALA A 50 6.13 -19.61 -19.31
CA ALA A 50 5.21 -18.55 -19.65
C ALA A 50 3.87 -18.67 -18.90
N MET A 51 3.29 -19.87 -18.86
CA MET A 51 2.06 -20.13 -18.12
C MET A 51 2.22 -19.90 -16.62
N ASP A 52 3.35 -20.27 -16.03
CA ASP A 52 3.63 -19.99 -14.62
C ASP A 52 3.83 -18.50 -14.34
N LEU A 53 4.40 -17.75 -15.28
CA LEU A 53 4.47 -16.30 -15.22
C LEU A 53 3.05 -15.69 -15.22
N VAL A 54 2.20 -16.11 -16.16
CA VAL A 54 0.80 -15.64 -16.26
C VAL A 54 0.05 -15.91 -14.96
N ARG A 55 0.13 -17.14 -14.42
CA ARG A 55 -0.56 -17.51 -13.17
C ARG A 55 -0.10 -16.69 -11.97
N ARG A 56 1.21 -16.51 -11.79
CA ARG A 56 1.77 -15.69 -10.70
C ARG A 56 1.36 -14.22 -10.82
N SER A 57 1.46 -13.69 -12.03
CA SER A 57 1.12 -12.29 -12.29
C SER A 57 -0.37 -12.00 -12.11
N ALA A 58 -1.25 -12.94 -12.51
CA ALA A 58 -2.68 -12.83 -12.28
C ALA A 58 -3.03 -12.83 -10.79
N LYS A 59 -2.41 -13.72 -10.00
CA LYS A 59 -2.58 -13.73 -8.52
C LYS A 59 -2.11 -12.42 -7.90
N GLN A 60 -0.95 -11.89 -8.34
CA GLN A 60 -0.40 -10.64 -7.84
C GLN A 60 -1.30 -9.45 -8.20
N ALA A 61 -1.79 -9.36 -9.44
CA ALA A 61 -2.72 -8.31 -9.87
C ALA A 61 -4.00 -8.33 -9.02
N ALA A 62 -4.59 -9.51 -8.81
CA ALA A 62 -5.78 -9.67 -7.99
C ALA A 62 -5.53 -9.25 -6.52
N ALA A 63 -4.42 -9.66 -5.93
CA ALA A 63 -4.04 -9.28 -4.57
C ALA A 63 -3.85 -7.76 -4.42
N LYS A 64 -3.17 -7.12 -5.39
CA LYS A 64 -2.98 -5.66 -5.41
C LYS A 64 -4.31 -4.91 -5.52
N LEU A 65 -5.22 -5.35 -6.39
CA LEU A 65 -6.54 -4.75 -6.53
C LEU A 65 -7.39 -4.90 -5.26
N GLN A 66 -7.39 -6.09 -4.64
CA GLN A 66 -8.12 -6.33 -3.39
C GLN A 66 -7.60 -5.45 -2.26
N PHE A 67 -6.28 -5.34 -2.11
CA PHE A 67 -5.65 -4.45 -1.15
C PHE A 67 -6.04 -2.99 -1.40
N CYS A 68 -5.87 -2.49 -2.62
CA CYS A 68 -6.20 -1.11 -2.99
C CYS A 68 -7.67 -0.78 -2.72
N ARG A 69 -8.58 -1.73 -2.96
CA ARG A 69 -10.02 -1.57 -2.67
C ARG A 69 -10.28 -1.27 -1.20
N ILE A 70 -9.52 -1.88 -0.29
CA ILE A 70 -9.67 -1.62 1.14
C ILE A 70 -8.84 -0.38 1.55
N ALA A 71 -7.58 -0.30 1.13
CA ALA A 71 -6.67 0.77 1.56
C ALA A 71 -7.10 2.16 1.04
N PHE A 72 -7.63 2.26 -0.17
CA PHE A 72 -8.00 3.53 -0.81
C PHE A 72 -9.50 3.66 -1.10
N GLY A 73 -10.18 2.56 -1.37
CA GLY A 73 -11.56 2.56 -1.82
C GLY A 73 -12.59 2.88 -0.74
N ALA A 74 -13.82 3.13 -1.19
CA ALA A 74 -15.00 3.31 -0.33
C ALA A 74 -15.64 1.98 0.09
N ALA A 75 -14.86 0.89 0.24
CA ALA A 75 -15.40 -0.44 0.49
C ALA A 75 -16.38 -0.50 1.67
N GLY A 76 -17.67 -0.72 1.42
CA GLY A 76 -18.74 -0.82 2.42
C GLY A 76 -19.38 0.52 2.80
N SER A 77 -20.52 0.45 3.53
CA SER A 77 -21.25 1.59 4.05
C SER A 77 -20.49 2.35 5.15
N ALA A 78 -20.88 3.57 5.41
CA ALA A 78 -20.45 4.31 6.59
C ALA A 78 -20.75 3.48 7.84
N GLY A 79 -19.77 3.32 8.74
CA GLY A 79 -19.89 2.49 9.95
C GLY A 79 -19.54 1.01 9.77
N ALA A 80 -19.12 0.57 8.57
CA ALA A 80 -18.64 -0.80 8.37
C ALA A 80 -17.38 -1.08 9.21
N SER A 81 -17.27 -2.29 9.72
CA SER A 81 -16.10 -2.81 10.42
C SER A 81 -15.42 -3.90 9.58
N LEU A 82 -14.15 -4.13 9.80
CA LEU A 82 -13.33 -5.14 9.13
C LEU A 82 -12.54 -5.94 10.16
N ASP A 83 -12.37 -7.23 9.91
CA ASP A 83 -11.51 -8.09 10.72
C ASP A 83 -10.04 -7.83 10.40
N LEU A 84 -9.21 -7.61 11.43
CA LEU A 84 -7.78 -7.36 11.28
C LEU A 84 -7.02 -8.60 10.78
N GLY A 85 -7.51 -9.81 11.05
CA GLY A 85 -6.93 -11.04 10.51
C GLY A 85 -7.12 -11.12 9.00
N GLU A 86 -8.34 -10.84 8.50
CA GLU A 86 -8.61 -10.78 7.06
C GLU A 86 -7.77 -9.67 6.37
N ALA A 87 -7.64 -8.52 7.02
CA ALA A 87 -6.78 -7.45 6.53
C ALA A 87 -5.31 -7.87 6.48
N GLY A 88 -4.84 -8.65 7.46
CA GLY A 88 -3.49 -9.21 7.49
C GLY A 88 -3.25 -10.24 6.39
N ASP A 89 -4.19 -11.13 6.15
CA ASP A 89 -4.11 -12.14 5.09
C ASP A 89 -4.03 -11.45 3.71
N MET A 90 -4.83 -10.39 3.51
CA MET A 90 -4.79 -9.57 2.31
C MET A 90 -3.48 -8.77 2.17
N ALA A 91 -2.97 -8.20 3.26
CA ALA A 91 -1.70 -7.49 3.28
C ALA A 91 -0.52 -8.42 2.94
N LYS A 92 -0.49 -9.66 3.46
CA LYS A 92 0.49 -10.67 3.10
C LYS A 92 0.43 -11.04 1.62
N ALA A 93 -0.78 -11.24 1.08
CA ALA A 93 -0.97 -11.51 -0.34
C ALA A 93 -0.50 -10.34 -1.23
N PHE A 94 -0.73 -9.09 -0.79
CA PHE A 94 -0.25 -7.89 -1.47
C PHE A 94 1.27 -7.79 -1.51
N VAL A 95 1.95 -8.04 -0.38
CA VAL A 95 3.42 -8.02 -0.27
C VAL A 95 4.02 -9.18 -1.09
N GLY A 96 3.42 -10.37 -1.05
CA GLY A 96 3.92 -11.54 -1.78
C GLY A 96 5.35 -11.92 -1.40
N ASP A 97 6.13 -12.32 -2.40
CA ASP A 97 7.53 -12.78 -2.24
C ASP A 97 8.56 -11.66 -2.46
N GLU A 98 8.19 -10.42 -2.26
CA GLU A 98 9.08 -9.27 -2.46
C GLU A 98 10.21 -9.22 -1.43
N LYS A 99 11.17 -8.29 -1.66
CA LYS A 99 12.32 -8.07 -0.76
C LYS A 99 11.92 -7.62 0.64
N VAL A 100 10.75 -7.01 0.78
CA VAL A 100 10.16 -6.63 2.05
C VAL A 100 9.37 -7.81 2.58
N LYS A 101 9.63 -8.21 3.82
CA LYS A 101 8.86 -9.23 4.53
C LYS A 101 7.87 -8.55 5.47
N LEU A 102 6.65 -9.10 5.54
CA LEU A 102 5.59 -8.60 6.41
C LEU A 102 5.38 -9.55 7.59
N ASP A 103 5.51 -8.99 8.79
CA ASP A 103 5.12 -9.64 10.04
C ASP A 103 3.86 -8.96 10.59
N TRP A 104 2.72 -9.64 10.45
CA TRP A 104 1.43 -9.15 10.90
C TRP A 104 1.09 -9.69 12.27
N GLN A 105 1.21 -8.84 13.30
CA GLN A 105 1.00 -9.15 14.71
C GLN A 105 -0.31 -8.56 15.27
N ALA A 106 -1.09 -7.85 14.44
CA ALA A 106 -2.38 -7.35 14.89
C ALA A 106 -3.33 -8.51 15.24
N PRO A 107 -4.07 -8.42 16.35
CA PRO A 107 -4.97 -9.48 16.79
C PRO A 107 -6.12 -9.70 15.80
N ARG A 108 -6.69 -10.91 15.80
CA ARG A 108 -7.91 -11.18 15.02
C ARG A 108 -9.11 -10.60 15.75
N GLU A 109 -9.36 -9.34 15.51
CA GLU A 109 -10.49 -8.59 16.08
C GLU A 109 -11.09 -7.67 15.02
N THR A 110 -12.35 -7.32 15.21
CA THR A 110 -13.04 -6.40 14.31
C THR A 110 -12.80 -4.95 14.73
N ARG A 111 -12.39 -4.12 13.80
CA ARG A 111 -12.15 -2.68 13.98
C ARG A 111 -12.95 -1.82 13.00
N PRO A 112 -13.25 -0.57 13.36
CA PRO A 112 -13.79 0.39 12.41
C PRO A 112 -12.96 0.42 11.14
N LYS A 113 -13.60 0.37 9.99
CA LYS A 113 -12.95 0.32 8.68
C LYS A 113 -11.93 1.45 8.46
N GLY A 114 -12.18 2.65 8.99
CA GLY A 114 -11.24 3.76 8.91
C GLY A 114 -9.90 3.44 9.59
N GLU A 115 -9.93 2.77 10.75
CA GLU A 115 -8.72 2.35 11.47
C GLU A 115 -7.95 1.27 10.68
N VAL A 116 -8.66 0.30 10.09
CA VAL A 116 -8.03 -0.72 9.25
C VAL A 116 -7.39 -0.08 8.01
N LYS A 117 -8.08 0.87 7.36
CA LYS A 117 -7.51 1.65 6.25
C LYS A 117 -6.24 2.40 6.68
N LEU A 118 -6.27 3.05 7.84
CA LEU A 118 -5.11 3.75 8.37
C LEU A 118 -3.95 2.79 8.60
N LEU A 119 -4.18 1.64 9.23
CA LEU A 119 -3.17 0.62 9.49
C LEU A 119 -2.53 0.10 8.19
N LEU A 120 -3.33 -0.21 7.16
CA LEU A 120 -2.84 -0.65 5.85
C LEU A 120 -2.02 0.46 5.15
N ASN A 121 -2.43 1.70 5.27
CA ASN A 121 -1.68 2.83 4.72
C ASN A 121 -0.39 3.11 5.51
N MET A 122 -0.38 2.92 6.83
CA MET A 122 0.86 2.97 7.63
C MET A 122 1.82 1.84 7.25
N MET A 123 1.31 0.63 6.95
CA MET A 123 2.12 -0.48 6.42
C MET A 123 2.83 -0.08 5.13
N LEU A 124 2.13 0.58 4.19
CA LEU A 124 2.76 1.08 2.95
C LEU A 124 3.86 2.10 3.22
N LEU A 125 3.71 2.98 4.22
CA LEU A 125 4.79 3.88 4.66
C LEU A 125 6.00 3.09 5.21
N GLY A 126 5.75 2.04 5.99
CA GLY A 126 6.79 1.13 6.49
C GLY A 126 7.54 0.45 5.35
N MET A 127 6.83 -0.06 4.34
CA MET A 127 7.46 -0.67 3.15
C MET A 127 8.32 0.34 2.39
N ALA A 128 7.83 1.56 2.21
CA ALA A 128 8.59 2.63 1.55
C ALA A 128 9.84 3.06 2.35
N ALA A 129 9.85 2.85 3.66
CA ALA A 129 11.00 3.16 4.52
C ALA A 129 12.15 2.15 4.40
N VAL A 130 11.92 0.96 3.83
CA VAL A 130 12.94 -0.10 3.62
C VAL A 130 13.14 -0.42 2.14
N PRO A 131 13.64 0.52 1.32
CA PRO A 131 13.66 0.41 -0.14
C PRO A 131 14.57 -0.69 -0.69
N ARG A 132 15.52 -1.18 0.11
CA ARG A 132 16.43 -2.29 -0.23
C ARG A 132 15.95 -3.64 0.30
N GLY A 133 14.77 -3.66 0.95
CA GLY A 133 14.23 -4.81 1.64
C GLY A 133 14.40 -4.70 3.16
N GLY A 134 13.73 -5.60 3.85
CA GLY A 134 13.71 -5.62 5.31
C GLY A 134 12.43 -6.22 5.86
N MET A 135 12.19 -6.05 7.15
CA MET A 135 11.02 -6.52 7.86
C MET A 135 10.10 -5.34 8.19
N VAL A 136 8.83 -5.46 7.86
CA VAL A 136 7.77 -4.54 8.29
C VAL A 136 6.86 -5.29 9.26
N THR A 137 6.85 -4.85 10.51
CA THR A 137 5.96 -5.40 11.55
C THR A 137 4.77 -4.48 11.73
N VAL A 138 3.57 -5.04 11.69
CA VAL A 138 2.29 -4.34 11.82
C VAL A 138 1.54 -4.87 13.02
N GLY A 139 1.13 -4.00 13.93
CA GLY A 139 0.45 -4.39 15.16
C GLY A 139 -0.45 -3.31 15.74
N ILE A 140 -1.07 -3.64 16.87
CA ILE A 140 -1.85 -2.72 17.70
C ILE A 140 -1.20 -2.72 19.08
N GLU A 141 -0.82 -1.55 19.58
CA GLU A 141 -0.24 -1.35 20.93
C GLU A 141 -1.06 -0.28 21.65
N ASP A 142 -1.50 -0.58 22.85
CA ASP A 142 -2.33 0.33 23.65
C ASP A 142 -3.52 0.91 22.86
N ARG A 143 -4.16 0.08 22.02
CA ARG A 143 -5.25 0.39 21.08
C ARG A 143 -4.85 1.22 19.86
N PHE A 144 -3.60 1.63 19.73
CA PHE A 144 -3.14 2.42 18.59
C PHE A 144 -2.51 1.54 17.51
N PRO A 145 -2.75 1.84 16.23
CA PRO A 145 -2.03 1.20 15.13
C PRO A 145 -0.54 1.55 15.18
N VAL A 146 0.30 0.53 15.09
CA VAL A 146 1.76 0.67 15.11
C VAL A 146 2.38 -0.09 13.95
N VAL A 147 3.33 0.54 13.26
CA VAL A 147 4.12 -0.07 12.21
C VAL A 147 5.60 0.20 12.47
N ARG A 148 6.40 -0.85 12.43
CA ARG A 148 7.86 -0.80 12.51
C ARG A 148 8.48 -1.34 11.24
N ALA A 149 9.50 -0.67 10.74
CA ALA A 149 10.24 -1.10 9.57
C ALA A 149 11.73 -1.15 9.90
N VAL A 150 12.36 -2.31 9.67
CA VAL A 150 13.76 -2.57 9.97
C VAL A 150 14.46 -3.12 8.72
N GLY A 151 15.59 -2.55 8.36
CA GLY A 151 16.38 -2.96 7.20
C GLY A 151 17.67 -2.16 7.11
N ASP A 152 18.65 -2.64 6.33
CA ASP A 152 20.01 -2.05 6.23
C ASP A 152 20.03 -0.59 5.74
N ALA A 153 19.01 -0.17 5.02
CA ALA A 153 18.87 1.20 4.51
C ALA A 153 17.53 1.83 4.94
N ALA A 154 17.03 1.42 6.11
CA ALA A 154 15.77 1.93 6.64
C ALA A 154 15.88 3.44 6.88
N ARG A 155 14.97 4.19 6.26
CA ARG A 155 14.87 5.64 6.42
C ARG A 155 13.49 6.14 6.00
N ILE A 156 13.03 7.18 6.63
CA ILE A 156 11.86 7.91 6.15
C ILE A 156 12.35 8.92 5.09
N PRO A 157 11.92 8.83 3.83
CA PRO A 157 12.30 9.82 2.82
C PRO A 157 11.91 11.24 3.26
N GLU A 158 12.79 12.23 3.03
CA GLU A 158 12.60 13.59 3.53
C GLU A 158 11.26 14.20 3.09
N LYS A 159 10.90 14.07 1.80
CA LYS A 159 9.60 14.55 1.29
C LYS A 159 8.39 13.89 1.99
N VAL A 160 8.50 12.61 2.35
CA VAL A 160 7.45 11.90 3.11
C VAL A 160 7.38 12.45 4.54
N SER A 161 8.53 12.67 5.18
CA SER A 161 8.61 13.25 6.52
C SER A 161 7.98 14.64 6.58
N GLN A 162 8.34 15.51 5.65
CA GLN A 162 7.77 16.87 5.53
C GLN A 162 6.25 16.81 5.33
N LEU A 163 5.79 15.94 4.43
CA LEU A 163 4.37 15.78 4.14
C LEU A 163 3.58 15.29 5.37
N LEU A 164 4.11 14.30 6.09
CA LEU A 164 3.45 13.76 7.29
C LEU A 164 3.39 14.83 8.42
N ARG A 165 4.37 15.74 8.51
CA ARG A 165 4.34 16.90 9.42
C ARG A 165 3.39 18.01 8.97
N GLY A 166 3.02 18.02 7.67
CA GLY A 166 2.17 19.06 7.09
C GLY A 166 2.95 20.22 6.46
N ASP A 167 4.25 20.02 6.24
CA ASP A 167 5.14 20.96 5.59
C ASP A 167 5.34 20.55 4.12
N PHE A 168 4.41 20.92 3.25
CA PHE A 168 4.41 20.55 1.83
C PHE A 168 3.62 21.54 0.99
N ASP A 169 3.93 21.61 -0.29
CA ASP A 169 3.12 22.27 -1.31
C ASP A 169 2.22 21.26 -2.00
N ALA A 170 0.90 21.53 -2.07
CA ALA A 170 -0.05 20.66 -2.76
C ALA A 170 0.23 20.53 -4.27
N GLY A 171 0.86 21.53 -4.88
CA GLY A 171 1.28 21.48 -6.29
C GLY A 171 2.42 20.51 -6.59
N GLU A 172 3.15 20.05 -5.56
CA GLU A 172 4.22 19.06 -5.69
C GLU A 172 3.75 17.61 -5.51
N LEU A 173 2.46 17.40 -5.21
CA LEU A 173 1.93 16.08 -4.96
C LEU A 173 1.73 15.33 -6.29
N ASP A 174 2.35 14.17 -6.38
CA ASP A 174 2.27 13.24 -7.50
C ASP A 174 1.71 11.88 -7.05
N ALA A 175 1.60 10.92 -7.97
CA ALA A 175 1.13 9.57 -7.67
C ALA A 175 1.99 8.80 -6.64
N ARG A 176 3.24 9.25 -6.36
CA ARG A 176 4.12 8.64 -5.35
C ARG A 176 3.86 9.24 -3.98
N LEU A 177 3.63 10.55 -3.91
CA LEU A 177 3.42 11.28 -2.66
C LEU A 177 1.96 11.30 -2.20
N VAL A 178 1.00 10.93 -3.07
CA VAL A 178 -0.42 10.90 -2.70
C VAL A 178 -0.72 9.92 -1.57
N GLN A 179 -0.02 8.80 -1.49
CA GLN A 179 -0.26 7.79 -0.46
C GLN A 179 0.13 8.28 0.96
N PRO A 180 1.32 8.86 1.21
CA PRO A 180 1.63 9.54 2.48
C PRO A 180 0.65 10.67 2.80
N TYR A 181 0.27 11.49 1.81
CA TYR A 181 -0.73 12.54 1.98
C TYR A 181 -2.08 11.98 2.44
N TYR A 182 -2.56 10.94 1.76
CA TYR A 182 -3.80 10.25 2.11
C TYR A 182 -3.75 9.66 3.52
N THR A 183 -2.63 9.05 3.91
CA THR A 183 -2.42 8.52 5.26
C THR A 183 -2.58 9.60 6.32
N ARG A 184 -1.97 10.77 6.10
CA ARG A 184 -2.11 11.92 6.98
C ARG A 184 -3.56 12.40 7.08
N ARG A 185 -4.25 12.53 5.93
CA ARG A 185 -5.67 12.93 5.90
C ARG A 185 -6.57 11.95 6.64
N LEU A 186 -6.34 10.63 6.46
CA LEU A 186 -7.07 9.59 7.19
C LEU A 186 -6.84 9.69 8.70
N ALA A 187 -5.60 9.84 9.15
CA ALA A 187 -5.30 9.97 10.57
C ALA A 187 -6.02 11.19 11.17
N GLN A 188 -5.95 12.35 10.50
CA GLN A 188 -6.65 13.55 10.91
C GLN A 188 -8.17 13.37 11.01
N GLN A 189 -8.77 12.72 10.02
CA GLN A 189 -10.22 12.44 9.99
C GLN A 189 -10.65 11.52 11.14
N LEU A 190 -9.78 10.61 11.57
CA LEU A 190 -10.01 9.68 12.68
C LEU A 190 -9.61 10.25 14.04
N GLY A 191 -9.09 11.49 14.10
CA GLY A 191 -8.63 12.11 15.34
C GLY A 191 -7.27 11.60 15.84
N TYR A 192 -6.48 10.91 15.00
CA TYR A 192 -5.15 10.44 15.34
C TYR A 192 -4.05 11.43 14.98
N ALA A 193 -3.07 11.56 15.85
CA ALA A 193 -1.81 12.25 15.55
C ALA A 193 -0.76 11.22 15.14
N LEU A 194 -0.31 11.28 13.88
CA LEU A 194 0.78 10.42 13.40
C LEU A 194 2.08 10.82 14.09
N ARG A 195 2.77 9.85 14.68
CA ARG A 195 4.11 9.98 15.23
C ARG A 195 5.03 9.05 14.48
N PHE A 196 6.21 9.52 14.13
CA PHE A 196 7.22 8.73 13.45
C PHE A 196 8.61 9.14 13.89
N ALA A 197 9.50 8.16 13.98
CA ALA A 197 10.91 8.34 14.30
C ALA A 197 11.74 7.38 13.45
N ALA A 198 12.97 7.76 13.15
CA ALA A 198 14.00 6.87 12.68
C ALA A 198 14.98 6.66 13.85
N ASN A 199 15.29 5.41 14.15
CA ASN A 199 16.30 5.02 15.17
C ASN A 199 17.65 4.84 14.50
#